data_107dda4ae5355a626b909d0ded6175d3
#
_entry.id   107dda4ae5355a626b909d0ded6175d3
#
_cell.length_a   1.000
_cell.length_b   1.000
_cell.length_c   1.000
_cell.angle_alpha   90.00
_cell.angle_beta   90.00
_cell.angle_gamma   90.00
#
_symmetry.space_group_name_H-M   'P 1'
#
loop_
_entity.id
_entity.type
_entity.pdbx_description
1 polymer ?
#
loop_
_entity_poly.entity_id
_entity_poly.type
_entity_poly.pdbx_seq_one_letter_code
_entity_poly.pdbx_strand_id
1 'polypeptide(L)'
;NKPPTGAVYLRVPLHFNGGCMRIKNTILPLMLSGLLAACGGYATTTGAAPARLADGVLVDGTGMTLYVFDKDAAHSGKSVCNGPCAANWPPLSVVDGTAGGADFSVVTRDDGARQWAFKGKPLYYWIKDQKPGDRTGDGVNNAWRIARE
;
A
#
# COMPACT_ATOMS: atom_id res chain seq x y z
N ASN A 1 -20.28 29.07 29.52
CA ASN A 1 -19.30 29.39 28.46
C ASN A 1 -19.76 28.78 27.14
N LYS A 2 -20.11 29.64 26.22
CA LYS A 2 -20.74 29.38 24.94
C LYS A 2 -19.65 29.10 23.90
N PRO A 3 -19.76 28.08 23.01
CA PRO A 3 -18.79 27.89 21.93
C PRO A 3 -19.00 28.89 20.78
N PRO A 4 -17.95 29.25 20.04
CA PRO A 4 -18.08 30.21 18.94
C PRO A 4 -18.71 29.55 17.71
N THR A 5 -19.71 30.25 17.20
CA THR A 5 -20.40 30.01 15.92
C THR A 5 -19.53 30.52 14.76
N GLY A 6 -19.47 29.77 13.68
CA GLY A 6 -19.12 30.34 12.39
C GLY A 6 -17.99 29.66 11.63
N ALA A 7 -18.24 28.47 11.08
CA ALA A 7 -17.47 27.97 9.94
C ALA A 7 -18.31 28.12 8.68
N VAL A 8 -17.96 29.14 7.86
CA VAL A 8 -18.54 29.40 6.54
C VAL A 8 -17.88 28.41 5.55
N TYR A 9 -18.59 27.37 5.16
CA TYR A 9 -18.19 26.50 4.05
C TYR A 9 -18.48 27.23 2.73
N LEU A 10 -17.43 27.72 2.08
CA LEU A 10 -17.49 28.15 0.69
C LEU A 10 -17.70 26.93 -0.23
N ARG A 11 -18.93 26.75 -0.66
CA ARG A 11 -19.25 25.85 -1.79
C ARG A 11 -18.78 26.50 -3.08
N VAL A 12 -17.76 25.93 -3.70
CA VAL A 12 -17.38 26.25 -5.08
C VAL A 12 -18.25 25.43 -6.03
N PRO A 13 -19.09 26.02 -6.88
CA PRO A 13 -19.83 25.26 -7.88
C PRO A 13 -18.91 24.94 -9.07
N LEU A 14 -18.64 23.66 -9.29
CA LEU A 14 -18.04 23.16 -10.52
C LEU A 14 -19.09 23.25 -11.65
N HIS A 15 -18.98 24.30 -12.47
CA HIS A 15 -19.71 24.38 -13.73
C HIS A 15 -18.98 23.55 -14.78
N PHE A 16 -19.51 22.38 -15.06
CA PHE A 16 -19.16 21.63 -16.26
C PHE A 16 -19.93 22.23 -17.44
N ASN A 17 -19.26 23.05 -18.25
CA ASN A 17 -19.81 23.56 -19.50
C ASN A 17 -19.48 22.58 -20.62
N GLY A 18 -20.38 21.63 -20.86
CA GLY A 18 -20.35 20.71 -22.00
C GLY A 18 -20.76 21.47 -23.27
N GLY A 19 -19.82 22.13 -23.93
CA GLY A 19 -20.00 22.71 -25.25
C GLY A 19 -20.03 21.63 -26.33
N CYS A 20 -21.21 21.24 -26.76
CA CYS A 20 -21.42 20.43 -27.96
C CYS A 20 -21.20 21.30 -29.20
N MET A 21 -20.01 21.17 -29.82
CA MET A 21 -19.68 21.90 -31.04
C MET A 21 -20.35 21.21 -32.23
N ARG A 22 -21.41 21.83 -32.74
CA ARG A 22 -22.07 21.45 -34.03
C ARG A 22 -21.11 21.78 -35.18
N ILE A 23 -20.52 20.73 -35.76
CA ILE A 23 -19.76 20.84 -37.02
C ILE A 23 -20.78 20.75 -38.15
N LYS A 24 -20.92 21.86 -38.90
CA LYS A 24 -21.69 21.90 -40.16
C LYS A 24 -20.94 21.11 -41.24
N ASN A 25 -21.66 20.20 -41.87
CA ASN A 25 -21.26 19.46 -43.08
C ASN A 25 -20.79 20.42 -44.17
N THR A 26 -19.54 20.25 -44.61
CA THR A 26 -19.11 20.65 -45.95
C THR A 26 -18.42 19.45 -46.58
N ILE A 27 -18.92 19.08 -47.74
CA ILE A 27 -18.65 17.89 -48.53
C ILE A 27 -17.30 18.00 -49.22
N LEU A 28 -16.61 16.81 -49.41
CA LEU A 28 -15.68 16.43 -50.45
C LEU A 28 -14.17 16.65 -50.17
N PRO A 29 -13.24 15.78 -50.69
CA PRO A 29 -13.33 14.34 -51.06
C PRO A 29 -12.21 13.46 -50.46
N LEU A 30 -12.45 12.17 -50.57
CA LEU A 30 -11.49 11.05 -50.69
C LEU A 30 -10.00 11.34 -50.43
N MET A 31 -9.47 10.89 -49.31
CA MET A 31 -8.13 10.31 -49.18
C MET A 31 -8.19 9.16 -48.16
N LEU A 32 -7.90 8.01 -48.66
CA LEU A 32 -7.56 6.76 -48.01
C LEU A 32 -6.33 7.00 -47.13
N SER A 33 -6.39 6.80 -45.83
CA SER A 33 -5.20 6.48 -45.02
C SER A 33 -5.54 6.33 -43.54
N GLY A 34 -5.26 5.15 -43.00
CA GLY A 34 -4.77 4.95 -41.64
C GLY A 34 -5.77 4.96 -40.51
N LEU A 35 -6.38 3.79 -40.21
CA LEU A 35 -6.83 3.47 -38.88
C LEU A 35 -5.60 3.45 -37.93
N LEU A 36 -5.31 4.56 -37.30
CA LEU A 36 -4.51 4.54 -36.07
C LEU A 36 -5.46 4.10 -34.94
N ALA A 37 -5.45 2.80 -34.66
CA ALA A 37 -5.98 2.28 -33.43
C ALA A 37 -5.18 2.88 -32.26
N ALA A 38 -5.65 3.97 -31.68
CA ALA A 38 -5.17 4.46 -30.40
C ALA A 38 -5.51 3.39 -29.35
N CYS A 39 -4.60 2.47 -29.10
CA CYS A 39 -4.62 1.66 -27.89
C CYS A 39 -4.48 2.64 -26.72
N GLY A 40 -5.61 3.10 -26.19
CA GLY A 40 -5.68 3.78 -24.91
C GLY A 40 -5.22 2.80 -23.86
N GLY A 41 -3.93 2.84 -23.52
CA GLY A 41 -3.41 2.14 -22.35
C GLY A 41 -4.10 2.71 -21.13
N TYR A 42 -5.01 1.96 -20.54
CA TYR A 42 -5.49 2.25 -19.20
C TYR A 42 -4.29 2.12 -18.28
N ALA A 43 -3.73 3.24 -17.84
CA ALA A 43 -2.79 3.25 -16.74
C ALA A 43 -3.58 2.80 -15.50
N THR A 44 -3.53 1.50 -15.20
CA THR A 44 -3.93 1.01 -13.88
C THR A 44 -2.97 1.67 -12.90
N THR A 45 -3.44 2.59 -12.11
CA THR A 45 -2.71 3.12 -10.96
C THR A 45 -2.59 1.97 -9.96
N THR A 46 -1.57 1.15 -10.15
CA THR A 46 -1.23 0.10 -9.20
C THR A 46 -0.69 0.84 -7.98
N GLY A 47 -1.41 0.82 -6.87
CA GLY A 47 -0.92 1.37 -5.61
C GLY A 47 0.47 0.81 -5.32
N ALA A 48 1.31 1.59 -4.63
CA ALA A 48 2.66 1.14 -4.29
C ALA A 48 2.58 -0.17 -3.48
N ALA A 49 3.47 -1.11 -3.78
CA ALA A 49 3.56 -2.34 -2.99
C ALA A 49 3.94 -2.02 -1.54
N PRO A 50 3.42 -2.79 -0.55
CA PRO A 50 3.70 -2.53 0.87
C PRO A 50 5.17 -2.73 1.24
N ALA A 51 5.88 -3.54 0.48
CA ALA A 51 7.28 -3.85 0.67
C ALA A 51 7.93 -4.29 -0.64
N ARG A 52 9.25 -4.29 -0.68
CA ARG A 52 10.07 -4.72 -1.82
C ARG A 52 11.31 -5.48 -1.34
N LEU A 53 11.90 -6.27 -2.21
CA LEU A 53 13.20 -6.89 -1.96
C LEU A 53 14.33 -5.87 -2.18
N ALA A 54 15.25 -5.81 -1.24
CA ALA A 54 16.51 -5.08 -1.34
C ALA A 54 17.62 -5.95 -0.71
N ASP A 55 18.65 -6.23 -1.47
CA ASP A 55 19.78 -7.08 -1.04
C ASP A 55 19.34 -8.42 -0.42
N GLY A 56 18.31 -9.06 -1.01
CA GLY A 56 17.78 -10.36 -0.59
C GLY A 56 16.95 -10.34 0.69
N VAL A 57 16.58 -9.15 1.19
CA VAL A 57 15.69 -8.99 2.34
C VAL A 57 14.49 -8.12 2.00
N LEU A 58 13.39 -8.33 2.70
CA LEU A 58 12.20 -7.51 2.53
C LEU A 58 12.35 -6.21 3.30
N VAL A 59 12.10 -5.09 2.62
CA VAL A 59 12.10 -3.74 3.21
C VAL A 59 10.83 -3.00 2.83
N ASP A 60 10.41 -2.05 3.65
CA ASP A 60 9.31 -1.16 3.33
C ASP A 60 9.69 -0.10 2.27
N GLY A 61 8.76 0.80 1.95
CA GLY A 61 8.98 1.90 1.00
C GLY A 61 10.11 2.85 1.38
N THR A 62 10.47 2.94 2.66
CA THR A 62 11.56 3.78 3.18
C THR A 62 12.89 3.05 3.29
N GLY A 63 12.90 1.73 3.11
CA GLY A 63 14.09 0.88 3.18
C GLY A 63 14.33 0.26 4.56
N MET A 64 13.38 0.37 5.49
CA MET A 64 13.45 -0.29 6.79
C MET A 64 13.24 -1.79 6.64
N THR A 65 14.09 -2.58 7.32
CA THR A 65 14.03 -4.04 7.28
C THR A 65 12.76 -4.57 7.92
N LEU A 66 12.17 -5.57 7.28
CA LEU A 66 10.98 -6.24 7.78
C LEU A 66 11.32 -7.63 8.32
N TYR A 67 10.57 -8.04 9.32
CA TYR A 67 10.78 -9.28 10.06
C TYR A 67 9.52 -10.13 10.08
N VAL A 68 9.72 -11.42 10.33
CA VAL A 68 8.66 -12.41 10.60
C VAL A 68 8.89 -13.04 11.96
N PHE A 69 7.81 -13.45 12.61
CA PHE A 69 7.84 -14.14 13.89
C PHE A 69 7.65 -15.65 13.69
N ASP A 70 8.57 -16.47 14.20
CA ASP A 70 8.54 -17.92 13.99
C ASP A 70 7.26 -18.56 14.55
N LYS A 71 6.68 -17.97 15.62
CA LYS A 71 5.45 -18.47 16.24
C LYS A 71 4.17 -18.13 15.49
N ASP A 72 4.23 -17.19 14.55
CA ASP A 72 3.09 -16.94 13.66
C ASP A 72 2.98 -18.08 12.65
N ALA A 73 1.84 -18.79 12.66
CA ALA A 73 1.58 -19.82 11.66
C ALA A 73 1.32 -19.16 10.30
N ALA A 74 2.05 -19.60 9.27
CA ALA A 74 1.85 -19.12 7.92
C ALA A 74 0.41 -19.38 7.46
N HIS A 75 -0.17 -18.43 6.71
CA HIS A 75 -1.53 -18.51 6.17
C HIS A 75 -2.65 -18.67 7.21
N SER A 76 -2.37 -18.43 8.49
CA SER A 76 -3.40 -18.49 9.55
C SER A 76 -4.37 -17.31 9.51
N GLY A 77 -4.01 -16.22 8.81
CA GLY A 77 -4.74 -14.95 8.83
C GLY A 77 -4.67 -14.20 10.16
N LYS A 78 -3.78 -14.63 11.08
CA LYS A 78 -3.64 -14.06 12.44
C LYS A 78 -2.19 -13.83 12.81
N SER A 79 -1.99 -12.97 13.80
CA SER A 79 -0.72 -12.74 14.49
C SER A 79 -0.87 -13.12 15.97
N VAL A 80 0.14 -13.79 16.54
CA VAL A 80 0.19 -14.06 17.99
C VAL A 80 1.06 -13.04 18.74
N CYS A 81 1.68 -12.10 18.02
CA CYS A 81 2.47 -11.02 18.61
C CYS A 81 1.55 -9.83 18.96
N ASN A 82 0.99 -9.84 20.16
CA ASN A 82 0.07 -8.81 20.66
C ASN A 82 0.64 -8.10 21.92
N GLY A 83 0.03 -7.00 22.34
CA GLY A 83 0.42 -6.26 23.54
C GLY A 83 1.91 -5.86 23.57
N PRO A 84 2.66 -6.23 24.64
CA PRO A 84 4.08 -5.89 24.77
C PRO A 84 4.96 -6.41 23.62
N CYS A 85 4.57 -7.52 22.97
CA CYS A 85 5.24 -8.00 21.78
C CYS A 85 5.12 -7.00 20.65
N ALA A 86 3.91 -6.55 20.33
CA ALA A 86 3.66 -5.58 19.25
C ALA A 86 4.27 -4.20 19.54
N ALA A 87 4.45 -3.83 20.81
CA ALA A 87 5.14 -2.61 21.19
C ALA A 87 6.64 -2.64 20.82
N ASN A 88 7.27 -3.80 20.92
CA ASN A 88 8.67 -4.00 20.52
C ASN A 88 8.81 -4.33 19.03
N TRP A 89 7.80 -4.97 18.46
CA TRP A 89 7.74 -5.39 17.08
C TRP A 89 6.49 -4.79 16.40
N PRO A 90 6.52 -3.50 16.05
CA PRO A 90 5.38 -2.85 15.42
C PRO A 90 4.98 -3.56 14.13
N PRO A 91 3.69 -3.84 13.91
CA PRO A 91 3.21 -4.47 12.68
C PRO A 91 3.36 -3.53 11.48
N LEU A 92 3.67 -4.07 10.30
CA LEU A 92 3.55 -3.33 9.04
C LEU A 92 2.07 -3.12 8.74
N SER A 93 1.56 -1.95 9.09
CA SER A 93 0.14 -1.61 8.96
C SER A 93 -0.28 -1.46 7.51
N VAL A 94 -1.53 -1.82 7.22
CA VAL A 94 -2.15 -1.56 5.91
C VAL A 94 -2.54 -0.10 5.82
N VAL A 95 -2.01 0.60 4.82
CA VAL A 95 -2.36 1.97 4.47
C VAL A 95 -3.29 1.94 3.26
N ASP A 96 -4.34 2.75 3.26
CA ASP A 96 -5.26 2.83 2.14
C ASP A 96 -4.54 3.26 0.86
N GLY A 97 -4.93 2.64 -0.26
CA GLY A 97 -4.27 2.86 -1.55
C GLY A 97 -3.01 2.02 -1.78
N THR A 98 -2.56 1.21 -0.80
CA THR A 98 -1.50 0.22 -1.02
C THR A 98 -2.08 -1.02 -1.69
N ALA A 99 -1.45 -1.52 -2.73
CA ALA A 99 -1.84 -2.76 -3.39
C ALA A 99 -0.88 -3.88 -3.03
N GLY A 100 -1.40 -4.97 -2.48
CA GLY A 100 -0.64 -6.21 -2.32
C GLY A 100 -0.48 -6.89 -3.69
N GLY A 101 0.75 -7.30 -4.06
CA GLY A 101 0.96 -8.26 -5.14
C GLY A 101 0.55 -9.67 -4.72
N ALA A 102 0.81 -10.67 -5.58
CA ALA A 102 0.37 -12.05 -5.37
C ALA A 102 0.88 -12.68 -4.05
N ASP A 103 2.06 -12.25 -3.57
CA ASP A 103 2.68 -12.78 -2.36
C ASP A 103 2.23 -12.05 -1.08
N PHE A 104 1.49 -10.95 -1.21
CA PHE A 104 1.03 -10.17 -0.05
C PHE A 104 -0.43 -10.48 0.29
N SER A 105 -0.71 -10.58 1.56
CA SER A 105 -2.06 -10.73 2.11
C SER A 105 -2.25 -9.83 3.33
N VAL A 106 -3.50 -9.69 3.75
CA VAL A 106 -3.83 -8.89 4.93
C VAL A 106 -4.25 -9.80 6.07
N VAL A 107 -3.67 -9.57 7.23
CA VAL A 107 -4.03 -10.20 8.51
C VAL A 107 -4.85 -9.21 9.32
N THR A 108 -5.95 -9.66 9.92
CA THR A 108 -6.69 -8.89 10.92
C THR A 108 -6.22 -9.31 12.31
N ARG A 109 -5.65 -8.36 13.05
CA ARG A 109 -5.13 -8.55 14.39
C ARG A 109 -6.27 -8.61 15.41
N ASP A 110 -5.97 -9.05 16.63
CA ASP A 110 -6.96 -9.16 17.72
C ASP A 110 -7.53 -7.79 18.15
N ASP A 111 -6.79 -6.71 17.95
CA ASP A 111 -7.22 -5.32 18.18
C ASP A 111 -8.00 -4.72 17.01
N GLY A 112 -8.27 -5.50 15.96
CA GLY A 112 -8.95 -5.06 14.74
C GLY A 112 -8.05 -4.36 13.72
N ALA A 113 -6.79 -4.06 14.05
CA ALA A 113 -5.85 -3.46 13.11
C ALA A 113 -5.54 -4.40 11.95
N ARG A 114 -5.28 -3.81 10.77
CA ARG A 114 -4.91 -4.55 9.56
C ARG A 114 -3.40 -4.51 9.36
N GLN A 115 -2.80 -5.66 9.15
CA GLN A 115 -1.36 -5.85 9.02
C GLN A 115 -1.04 -6.57 7.72
N TRP A 116 0.01 -6.15 7.03
CA TRP A 116 0.53 -6.87 5.88
C TRP A 116 1.22 -8.17 6.29
N ALA A 117 1.04 -9.20 5.47
CA ALA A 117 1.76 -10.45 5.51
C ALA A 117 2.37 -10.74 4.15
N PHE A 118 3.54 -11.37 4.14
CA PHE A 118 4.23 -11.85 2.95
C PHE A 118 4.31 -13.36 2.99
N LYS A 119 3.88 -14.02 1.91
CA LYS A 119 3.77 -15.49 1.81
C LYS A 119 3.05 -16.10 3.05
N GLY A 120 2.02 -15.38 3.51
CA GLY A 120 1.20 -15.78 4.65
C GLY A 120 1.81 -15.52 6.03
N LYS A 121 3.02 -14.97 6.12
CA LYS A 121 3.68 -14.59 7.38
C LYS A 121 3.46 -13.10 7.66
N PRO A 122 2.88 -12.70 8.81
CA PRO A 122 2.77 -11.31 9.22
C PRO A 122 4.12 -10.60 9.26
N LEU A 123 4.16 -9.35 8.82
CA LEU A 123 5.37 -8.53 8.72
C LEU A 123 5.45 -7.51 9.85
N TYR A 124 6.64 -7.34 10.38
CA TYR A 124 6.91 -6.46 11.52
C TYR A 124 8.16 -5.62 11.30
N TYR A 125 8.22 -4.50 12.03
CA TYR A 125 9.45 -3.76 12.27
C TYR A 125 10.12 -4.20 13.56
N TRP A 126 11.38 -3.82 13.75
CA TRP A 126 12.07 -3.93 15.04
C TRP A 126 12.32 -2.52 15.58
N ILE A 127 11.87 -2.25 16.81
CA ILE A 127 11.94 -0.90 17.40
C ILE A 127 13.38 -0.36 17.55
N LYS A 128 14.39 -1.23 17.55
CA LYS A 128 15.79 -0.82 17.66
C LYS A 128 16.48 -0.58 16.31
N ASP A 129 15.86 -0.91 15.21
CA ASP A 129 16.32 -0.50 13.88
C ASP A 129 15.96 0.97 13.69
N GLN A 130 16.98 1.82 13.51
CA GLN A 130 16.80 3.29 13.48
C GLN A 130 16.94 3.89 12.10
N LYS A 131 17.52 3.16 11.16
CA LYS A 131 17.75 3.65 9.80
C LYS A 131 17.64 2.52 8.77
N PRO A 132 17.37 2.87 7.49
CA PRO A 132 17.40 1.92 6.39
C PRO A 132 18.66 1.06 6.40
N GLY A 133 18.49 -0.24 6.22
CA GLY A 133 19.58 -1.21 6.22
C GLY A 133 19.96 -1.78 7.59
N ASP A 134 19.43 -1.23 8.70
CA ASP A 134 19.60 -1.88 10.01
C ASP A 134 18.92 -3.25 9.99
N ARG A 135 19.58 -4.24 10.66
CA ARG A 135 19.13 -5.64 10.69
C ARG A 135 19.31 -6.24 12.08
N THR A 136 19.13 -5.41 13.12
CA THR A 136 19.47 -5.79 14.50
C THR A 136 18.43 -6.70 15.15
N GLY A 137 17.30 -6.91 14.49
CA GLY A 137 16.23 -7.79 14.94
C GLY A 137 16.41 -9.27 14.56
N ASP A 138 17.37 -9.60 13.68
CA ASP A 138 17.56 -10.98 13.23
C ASP A 138 18.08 -11.87 14.37
N GLY A 139 17.40 -12.99 14.60
CA GLY A 139 17.76 -13.94 15.66
C GLY A 139 17.33 -13.53 17.07
N VAL A 140 16.70 -12.38 17.27
CA VAL A 140 16.24 -11.94 18.61
C VAL A 140 15.35 -13.01 19.23
N ASN A 141 15.66 -13.37 20.48
CA ASN A 141 14.98 -14.43 21.26
C ASN A 141 14.88 -15.77 20.53
N ASN A 142 15.73 -16.01 19.53
CA ASN A 142 15.72 -17.18 18.66
C ASN A 142 14.35 -17.45 18.00
N ALA A 143 13.54 -16.40 17.81
CA ALA A 143 12.17 -16.49 17.32
C ALA A 143 11.84 -15.44 16.24
N TRP A 144 12.74 -14.50 15.95
CA TRP A 144 12.57 -13.45 14.95
C TRP A 144 13.57 -13.63 13.81
N ARG A 145 13.09 -13.46 12.60
CA ARG A 145 13.90 -13.61 11.38
C ARG A 145 13.64 -12.43 10.46
N ILE A 146 14.69 -12.00 9.75
CA ILE A 146 14.49 -11.08 8.63
C ILE A 146 13.59 -11.74 7.59
N ALA A 147 12.58 -11.01 7.12
CA ALA A 147 11.72 -11.46 6.04
C ALA A 147 12.53 -11.55 4.73
N ARG A 148 12.45 -12.68 4.04
CA ARG A 148 13.17 -12.99 2.80
C ARG A 148 12.22 -13.60 1.77
N GLU A 149 12.71 -13.70 0.54
CA GLU A 149 12.01 -14.40 -0.54
C GLU A 149 11.77 -15.90 -0.22
#